data_c45c035cb0b8b26352d2b21af34b4c2c
#
_entry.id   c45c035cb0b8b26352d2b21af34b4c2c
#
_cell.length_a   1.000
_cell.length_b   1.000
_cell.length_c   1.000
_cell.angle_alpha   90.00
_cell.angle_beta   90.00
_cell.angle_gamma   90.00
#
_symmetry.space_group_name_H-M   'P 1'
#
loop_
_entity.id
_entity.type
_entity.pdbx_description
1 polymer ?
#
loop_
_entity_poly.entity_id
_entity_poly.type
_entity_poly.pdbx_seq_one_letter_code
_entity_poly.pdbx_strand_id
1 'polypeptide(L)'
;MRLALLVPLLVLACVLTGCGDDETAAPSANPSRDTTSTASTSPGSSTSPSPTKATTGSSRTTPVSKVLVVVEENHSLDQMSAGMPYTFGLAKRFGYATHYTAIRHPSLPNYVAIAGGGTFGIADDAPPADHPIHAPSVFGRAIASGHTAALYAEGMPRRCAVDNGGGDRYAVKHNPWAYFVDERNACDRHDLPAAQLGTAIRSGHLPNVGMVIPDLCNDAHDCDLSDADAWFRELMRKVFTGQDWKSGRLAVVLTADEDEHDNQGNTVLTMVLHRSQQARVVDTPLTHYSLSGLLSAVTGTRPLGEARTAPSMAAAFGLPLARE
;
A
#
# COMPACT_ATOMS: atom_id res chain seq x y z
N MET A 1 15.90 38.04 40.51
CA MET A 1 15.52 37.20 41.66
C MET A 1 15.21 35.83 41.12
N ARG A 2 16.10 34.86 41.41
CA ARG A 2 15.96 33.45 40.99
C ARG A 2 15.17 32.71 42.07
N LEU A 3 14.14 31.96 41.69
CA LEU A 3 13.48 31.02 42.58
C LEU A 3 13.56 29.66 41.94
N ALA A 4 14.37 28.78 42.53
CA ALA A 4 14.49 27.39 42.20
C ALA A 4 13.47 26.60 43.00
N LEU A 5 12.64 25.77 42.36
CA LEU A 5 11.81 24.77 43.03
C LEU A 5 12.42 23.39 42.80
N LEU A 6 12.84 22.79 43.90
CA LEU A 6 13.24 21.40 43.99
C LEU A 6 11.97 20.53 44.09
N VAL A 7 11.92 19.43 43.33
CA VAL A 7 10.94 18.34 43.46
C VAL A 7 11.68 17.08 43.85
N PRO A 8 11.25 16.33 44.89
CA PRO A 8 11.98 15.18 45.37
C PRO A 8 11.63 13.90 44.59
N LEU A 9 12.68 13.12 44.40
CA LEU A 9 12.69 11.77 43.86
C LEU A 9 12.08 10.78 44.87
N LEU A 10 11.03 10.04 44.48
CA LEU A 10 10.47 8.92 45.26
C LEU A 10 10.92 7.61 44.60
N VAL A 11 11.85 6.93 45.27
CA VAL A 11 12.27 5.54 44.94
C VAL A 11 11.32 4.60 45.64
N LEU A 12 10.65 3.73 44.90
CA LEU A 12 9.89 2.60 45.48
C LEU A 12 10.52 1.28 45.03
N ALA A 13 11.20 0.63 45.96
CA ALA A 13 11.67 -0.73 45.81
C ALA A 13 10.54 -1.70 46.12
N CYS A 14 10.33 -2.71 45.30
CA CYS A 14 9.52 -3.89 45.68
C CYS A 14 10.33 -5.15 45.46
N VAL A 15 10.29 -5.91 46.54
CA VAL A 15 11.04 -7.08 46.91
C VAL A 15 10.55 -8.33 46.17
N LEU A 16 11.52 -9.21 45.87
CA LEU A 16 11.42 -10.58 45.38
C LEU A 16 10.99 -11.55 46.51
N THR A 17 10.04 -12.43 46.21
CA THR A 17 9.89 -13.79 46.80
C THR A 17 9.10 -14.59 45.80
N GLY A 18 9.39 -15.79 45.34
CA GLY A 18 10.15 -16.90 45.81
C GLY A 18 9.41 -18.19 45.48
N CYS A 19 10.03 -19.07 44.72
CA CYS A 19 9.97 -20.53 44.66
C CYS A 19 8.65 -21.32 44.68
N GLY A 20 8.62 -22.35 43.80
CA GLY A 20 7.79 -23.54 43.95
C GLY A 20 7.87 -24.44 42.70
N ASP A 21 8.88 -25.36 42.75
CA ASP A 21 8.98 -26.52 41.87
C ASP A 21 7.84 -27.51 42.10
N ASP A 22 7.41 -28.24 41.07
CA ASP A 22 7.29 -29.69 41.14
C ASP A 22 7.04 -30.31 39.74
N GLU A 23 7.80 -31.19 39.45
CA GLU A 23 8.06 -32.38 38.68
C GLU A 23 6.84 -33.34 38.59
N THR A 24 6.66 -34.03 37.50
CA THR A 24 6.73 -35.46 37.24
C THR A 24 5.90 -35.94 36.07
N ALA A 25 6.57 -36.49 35.14
CA ALA A 25 6.57 -37.86 34.60
C ALA A 25 5.49 -38.27 33.58
N ALA A 26 5.96 -38.63 32.41
CA ALA A 26 5.41 -39.67 31.54
C ALA A 26 5.64 -41.07 32.17
N PRO A 27 5.01 -42.16 31.74
CA PRO A 27 5.32 -42.76 30.45
C PRO A 27 4.23 -43.67 29.78
N SER A 28 4.46 -44.00 28.51
CA SER A 28 4.56 -45.36 27.93
C SER A 28 3.33 -46.09 27.39
N ALA A 29 3.55 -46.58 26.20
CA ALA A 29 3.35 -47.92 25.64
C ALA A 29 2.14 -48.23 24.77
N ASN A 30 2.47 -48.50 23.55
CA ASN A 30 1.85 -49.41 22.56
C ASN A 30 1.62 -50.82 23.15
N PRO A 31 0.70 -51.68 22.63
CA PRO A 31 1.12 -52.50 21.50
C PRO A 31 0.03 -52.93 20.47
N SER A 32 0.55 -53.37 19.35
CA SER A 32 0.02 -54.13 18.22
C SER A 32 -0.95 -55.26 18.54
N ARG A 33 -1.87 -55.55 17.60
CA ARG A 33 -2.13 -56.95 17.18
C ARG A 33 -2.75 -57.04 15.76
N ASP A 34 -2.08 -57.84 14.98
CA ASP A 34 -2.49 -58.48 13.70
C ASP A 34 -3.79 -59.26 13.81
N THR A 35 -4.54 -59.28 12.75
CA THR A 35 -5.13 -60.55 12.25
C THR A 35 -5.40 -60.49 10.75
N THR A 36 -4.74 -61.35 10.05
CA THR A 36 -4.94 -61.86 8.70
C THR A 36 -6.30 -62.53 8.53
N SER A 37 -6.93 -62.35 7.36
CA SER A 37 -7.70 -63.44 6.75
C SER A 37 -7.80 -63.29 5.22
N THR A 38 -7.60 -64.42 4.59
CA THR A 38 -7.34 -64.78 3.21
C THR A 38 -8.57 -64.83 2.30
N ALA A 39 -8.34 -64.44 1.05
CA ALA A 39 -8.75 -65.05 -0.23
C ALA A 39 -10.22 -65.30 -0.58
N SER A 40 -10.65 -64.82 -1.73
CA SER A 40 -11.08 -65.74 -2.83
C SER A 40 -11.26 -64.98 -4.16
N THR A 41 -10.79 -65.59 -5.20
CA THR A 41 -10.76 -65.34 -6.64
C THR A 41 -12.13 -65.42 -7.32
N SER A 42 -12.49 -64.63 -8.35
CA SER A 42 -12.25 -64.71 -9.78
C SER A 42 -13.33 -63.96 -10.60
N PRO A 43 -13.31 -63.86 -11.91
CA PRO A 43 -13.04 -62.65 -12.68
C PRO A 43 -14.28 -62.17 -13.46
N GLY A 44 -14.35 -60.87 -13.70
CA GLY A 44 -15.44 -60.28 -14.49
C GLY A 44 -14.99 -59.06 -15.28
N SER A 45 -14.93 -59.28 -16.58
CA SER A 45 -15.01 -58.34 -17.71
C SER A 45 -14.45 -56.92 -17.58
N SER A 46 -13.38 -56.71 -18.28
CA SER A 46 -12.82 -55.43 -18.71
C SER A 46 -13.79 -54.66 -19.61
N THR A 47 -14.27 -53.56 -19.13
CA THR A 47 -14.66 -52.42 -19.97
C THR A 47 -13.78 -51.24 -19.61
N SER A 48 -12.86 -50.94 -20.52
CA SER A 48 -12.01 -49.75 -20.46
C SER A 48 -12.88 -48.51 -20.52
N PRO A 49 -12.82 -47.58 -19.53
CA PRO A 49 -13.36 -46.25 -19.74
C PRO A 49 -12.36 -45.45 -20.58
N SER A 50 -12.86 -44.90 -21.70
CA SER A 50 -12.18 -43.86 -22.47
C SER A 50 -11.61 -42.77 -21.56
N PRO A 51 -10.40 -42.25 -21.84
CA PRO A 51 -9.86 -41.16 -21.05
C PRO A 51 -10.73 -39.91 -21.24
N THR A 52 -11.49 -39.57 -20.23
CA THR A 52 -12.14 -38.28 -20.11
C THR A 52 -11.04 -37.25 -20.11
N LYS A 53 -10.97 -36.46 -21.17
CA LYS A 53 -10.07 -35.33 -21.32
C LYS A 53 -10.32 -34.40 -20.15
N ALA A 54 -9.45 -34.44 -19.15
CA ALA A 54 -9.47 -33.50 -18.07
C ALA A 54 -9.30 -32.10 -18.70
N THR A 55 -10.38 -31.35 -18.75
CA THR A 55 -10.36 -29.94 -19.09
C THR A 55 -9.62 -29.26 -17.95
N THR A 56 -8.32 -29.02 -18.12
CA THR A 56 -7.57 -28.14 -17.26
C THR A 56 -8.23 -26.77 -17.38
N GLY A 57 -9.16 -26.50 -16.49
CA GLY A 57 -9.72 -25.17 -16.31
C GLY A 57 -8.58 -24.24 -15.93
N SER A 58 -8.05 -23.52 -16.92
CA SER A 58 -7.20 -22.35 -16.66
C SER A 58 -7.99 -21.44 -15.76
N SER A 59 -7.66 -21.37 -14.48
CA SER A 59 -8.24 -20.40 -13.57
C SER A 59 -7.85 -19.04 -14.10
N ARG A 60 -8.78 -18.37 -14.79
CA ARG A 60 -8.56 -17.01 -15.28
C ARG A 60 -8.28 -16.14 -14.06
N THR A 61 -7.06 -15.66 -13.95
CA THR A 61 -6.69 -14.66 -12.96
C THR A 61 -7.56 -13.43 -13.19
N THR A 62 -8.29 -12.99 -12.19
CA THR A 62 -9.11 -11.77 -12.29
C THR A 62 -8.18 -10.60 -12.57
N PRO A 63 -8.41 -9.81 -13.62
CA PRO A 63 -7.58 -8.65 -13.91
C PRO A 63 -7.67 -7.60 -12.80
N VAL A 64 -6.52 -6.97 -12.51
CA VAL A 64 -6.47 -5.77 -11.67
C VAL A 64 -7.19 -4.65 -12.40
N SER A 65 -8.19 -4.08 -11.77
CA SER A 65 -8.97 -2.95 -12.26
C SER A 65 -9.03 -1.80 -11.26
N LYS A 66 -8.37 -1.95 -10.11
CA LYS A 66 -8.31 -0.96 -9.04
C LYS A 66 -6.91 -0.93 -8.45
N VAL A 67 -6.37 0.27 -8.28
CA VAL A 67 -5.10 0.51 -7.57
C VAL A 67 -5.37 1.49 -6.45
N LEU A 68 -4.96 1.13 -5.23
CA LEU A 68 -4.98 1.99 -4.06
C LEU A 68 -3.53 2.27 -3.67
N VAL A 69 -3.09 3.51 -3.81
CA VAL A 69 -1.75 3.97 -3.41
C VAL A 69 -1.82 4.52 -1.99
N VAL A 70 -0.86 4.16 -1.15
CA VAL A 70 -0.59 4.76 0.16
C VAL A 70 0.79 5.38 0.08
N VAL A 71 0.92 6.64 0.48
CA VAL A 71 2.19 7.35 0.47
C VAL A 71 2.58 7.66 1.91
N GLU A 72 3.74 7.15 2.31
CA GLU A 72 4.43 7.44 3.56
C GLU A 72 5.49 8.53 3.31
N GLU A 73 6.13 9.04 4.36
CA GLU A 73 6.96 10.24 4.28
C GLU A 73 8.41 10.01 4.72
N ASN A 74 9.32 10.65 3.97
CA ASN A 74 10.69 10.97 4.36
C ASN A 74 11.55 9.79 4.85
N HIS A 75 11.34 8.56 4.36
CA HIS A 75 12.14 7.43 4.83
C HIS A 75 12.62 6.53 3.69
N SER A 76 13.91 6.20 3.75
CA SER A 76 14.54 5.30 2.79
C SER A 76 14.04 3.86 2.89
N LEU A 77 14.32 3.06 1.87
CA LEU A 77 14.06 1.61 1.87
C LEU A 77 14.63 0.94 3.13
N ASP A 78 15.86 1.28 3.51
CA ASP A 78 16.53 0.65 4.65
C ASP A 78 15.87 1.06 5.97
N GLN A 79 15.54 2.32 6.16
CA GLN A 79 14.84 2.82 7.34
C GLN A 79 13.46 2.17 7.50
N MET A 80 12.64 2.15 6.44
CA MET A 80 11.32 1.53 6.48
C MET A 80 11.41 0.00 6.67
N SER A 81 12.41 -0.66 6.07
CA SER A 81 12.59 -2.10 6.24
C SER A 81 12.94 -2.50 7.67
N ALA A 82 13.63 -1.63 8.40
CA ALA A 82 14.01 -1.82 9.79
C ALA A 82 12.89 -1.35 10.76
N GLY A 83 12.29 -0.19 10.50
CA GLY A 83 11.32 0.48 11.38
C GLY A 83 9.88 0.02 11.23
N MET A 84 9.51 -0.62 10.08
CA MET A 84 8.15 -1.05 9.78
C MET A 84 8.06 -2.58 9.57
N PRO A 85 8.23 -3.39 10.61
CA PRO A 85 8.36 -4.85 10.47
C PRO A 85 7.12 -5.55 9.91
N TYR A 86 5.91 -5.06 10.18
CA TYR A 86 4.68 -5.60 9.59
C TYR A 86 4.62 -5.27 8.09
N THR A 87 4.82 -4.02 7.73
CA THR A 87 4.81 -3.51 6.35
C THR A 87 5.85 -4.22 5.51
N PHE A 88 7.10 -4.29 5.98
CA PHE A 88 8.16 -5.02 5.27
C PHE A 88 7.93 -6.54 5.24
N GLY A 89 7.26 -7.09 6.24
CA GLY A 89 6.77 -8.47 6.22
C GLY A 89 5.79 -8.73 5.07
N LEU A 90 4.89 -7.79 4.81
CA LEU A 90 4.00 -7.84 3.63
C LEU A 90 4.77 -7.65 2.32
N ALA A 91 5.72 -6.72 2.27
CA ALA A 91 6.60 -6.51 1.12
C ALA A 91 7.30 -7.82 0.71
N LYS A 92 7.91 -8.52 1.66
CA LYS A 92 8.55 -9.84 1.44
C LYS A 92 7.57 -10.93 1.03
N ARG A 93 6.35 -10.88 1.53
CA ARG A 93 5.31 -11.88 1.21
C ARG A 93 4.72 -11.69 -0.17
N PHE A 94 4.48 -10.46 -0.59
CA PHE A 94 3.84 -10.14 -1.87
C PHE A 94 4.88 -9.72 -2.91
N GLY A 95 5.39 -8.50 -2.82
CA GLY A 95 6.45 -8.03 -3.70
C GLY A 95 6.88 -6.61 -3.39
N TYR A 96 8.16 -6.31 -3.62
CA TYR A 96 8.73 -4.97 -3.47
C TYR A 96 9.84 -4.73 -4.49
N ALA A 97 10.15 -3.46 -4.72
CA ALA A 97 11.24 -3.03 -5.58
C ALA A 97 12.49 -2.71 -4.75
N THR A 98 13.66 -3.13 -5.25
CA THR A 98 14.96 -2.82 -4.65
C THR A 98 15.59 -1.56 -5.24
N HIS A 99 15.11 -1.11 -6.40
CA HIS A 99 15.57 0.08 -7.12
C HIS A 99 14.40 0.97 -7.48
N TYR A 100 13.69 1.47 -6.46
CA TYR A 100 12.67 2.49 -6.66
C TYR A 100 13.18 3.82 -6.10
N THR A 101 13.33 4.80 -6.96
CA THR A 101 13.90 6.11 -6.61
C THR A 101 12.82 7.17 -6.70
N ALA A 102 12.68 7.98 -5.65
CA ALA A 102 11.88 9.19 -5.67
C ALA A 102 12.49 10.23 -6.64
N ILE A 103 11.73 11.27 -6.98
CA ILE A 103 12.15 12.21 -8.03
C ILE A 103 13.15 13.23 -7.49
N ARG A 104 12.84 13.79 -6.34
CA ARG A 104 13.66 14.83 -5.71
C ARG A 104 13.17 15.16 -4.30
N HIS A 105 13.85 16.09 -3.62
CA HIS A 105 13.41 16.81 -2.45
C HIS A 105 12.92 18.22 -2.82
N PRO A 106 11.97 18.80 -2.06
CA PRO A 106 11.16 18.24 -0.98
C PRO A 106 9.93 17.44 -1.47
N SER A 107 8.96 17.15 -0.57
CA SER A 107 7.82 16.25 -0.76
C SER A 107 6.93 16.56 -1.97
N LEU A 108 6.42 17.78 -2.09
CA LEU A 108 5.39 18.14 -3.09
C LEU A 108 5.72 17.73 -4.54
N PRO A 109 6.93 17.94 -5.07
CA PRO A 109 7.31 17.46 -6.41
C PRO A 109 7.05 15.97 -6.63
N ASN A 110 7.22 15.12 -5.60
CA ASN A 110 7.00 13.68 -5.68
C ASN A 110 5.51 13.34 -5.74
N TYR A 111 4.71 13.99 -4.91
CA TYR A 111 3.25 13.81 -4.93
C TYR A 111 2.64 14.21 -6.28
N VAL A 112 3.05 15.36 -6.83
CA VAL A 112 2.53 15.79 -8.14
C VAL A 112 3.09 14.94 -9.28
N ALA A 113 4.29 14.36 -9.14
CA ALA A 113 4.83 13.40 -10.11
C ALA A 113 3.99 12.12 -10.16
N ILE A 114 3.54 11.59 -9.01
CA ILE A 114 2.63 10.46 -8.94
C ILE A 114 1.29 10.82 -9.59
N ALA A 115 0.74 11.99 -9.27
CA ALA A 115 -0.59 12.39 -9.71
C ALA A 115 -0.65 12.87 -11.17
N GLY A 116 0.42 13.46 -11.69
CA GLY A 116 0.42 14.13 -13.00
C GLY A 116 1.48 13.65 -13.98
N GLY A 117 2.36 12.74 -13.55
CA GLY A 117 3.46 12.25 -14.39
C GLY A 117 4.55 13.28 -14.66
N GLY A 118 4.64 14.33 -13.87
CA GLY A 118 5.65 15.39 -13.96
C GLY A 118 5.69 16.24 -12.72
N THR A 119 6.79 16.95 -12.49
CA THR A 119 6.92 17.90 -11.36
C THR A 119 6.37 19.29 -11.66
N PHE A 120 6.03 19.58 -12.92
CA PHE A 120 5.51 20.88 -13.38
C PHE A 120 6.43 22.08 -13.04
N GLY A 121 7.72 21.84 -12.85
CA GLY A 121 8.69 22.85 -12.44
C GLY A 121 8.66 23.16 -10.93
N ILE A 122 7.82 22.51 -10.16
CA ILE A 122 7.73 22.67 -8.70
C ILE A 122 9.00 22.11 -8.05
N ALA A 123 9.55 22.86 -7.09
CA ALA A 123 10.82 22.57 -6.43
C ALA A 123 10.81 22.87 -4.92
N ASP A 124 9.64 23.14 -4.36
CA ASP A 124 9.40 23.44 -2.95
C ASP A 124 8.02 22.95 -2.53
N ASP A 125 7.64 23.18 -1.28
CA ASP A 125 6.38 22.74 -0.66
C ASP A 125 5.33 23.85 -0.55
N ALA A 126 5.41 24.88 -1.40
CA ALA A 126 4.47 26.00 -1.35
C ALA A 126 3.02 25.56 -1.69
N PRO A 127 2.00 26.27 -1.19
CA PRO A 127 0.62 25.86 -1.31
C PRO A 127 0.07 25.94 -2.76
N PRO A 128 -1.12 25.37 -3.04
CA PRO A 128 -1.74 25.41 -4.36
C PRO A 128 -1.91 26.80 -4.99
N ALA A 129 -1.99 27.84 -4.17
CA ALA A 129 -2.08 29.22 -4.65
C ALA A 129 -0.80 29.68 -5.37
N ASP A 130 0.37 29.16 -4.94
CA ASP A 130 1.67 29.48 -5.52
C ASP A 130 2.06 28.51 -6.65
N HIS A 131 1.49 27.33 -6.66
CA HIS A 131 1.74 26.26 -7.63
C HIS A 131 0.48 25.76 -8.33
N PRO A 132 -0.30 26.61 -9.03
CA PRO A 132 -1.46 26.15 -9.79
C PRO A 132 -1.04 25.30 -10.99
N ILE A 133 -1.52 24.05 -11.06
CA ILE A 133 -1.23 23.13 -12.19
C ILE A 133 -2.39 23.17 -13.17
N HIS A 134 -2.11 23.60 -14.40
CA HIS A 134 -3.03 23.63 -15.54
C HIS A 134 -2.75 22.43 -16.47
N ALA A 135 -2.94 21.23 -15.96
CA ALA A 135 -2.73 19.97 -16.66
C ALA A 135 -3.68 18.90 -16.08
N PRO A 136 -3.95 17.81 -16.81
CA PRO A 136 -4.74 16.71 -16.26
C PRO A 136 -3.94 15.90 -15.22
N SER A 137 -4.63 15.44 -14.16
CA SER A 137 -4.14 14.42 -13.24
C SER A 137 -4.58 13.01 -13.67
N VAL A 138 -3.98 11.97 -13.07
CA VAL A 138 -4.45 10.58 -13.24
C VAL A 138 -5.88 10.41 -12.74
N PHE A 139 -6.30 11.19 -11.74
CA PHE A 139 -7.67 11.18 -11.20
C PHE A 139 -8.67 11.76 -12.19
N GLY A 140 -8.39 12.97 -12.69
CA GLY A 140 -9.24 13.62 -13.69
C GLY A 140 -9.31 12.82 -14.99
N ARG A 141 -8.18 12.22 -15.41
CA ARG A 141 -8.15 11.33 -16.59
C ARG A 141 -8.98 10.07 -16.40
N ALA A 142 -8.92 9.43 -15.24
CA ALA A 142 -9.75 8.28 -14.92
C ALA A 142 -11.24 8.64 -15.03
N ILE A 143 -11.65 9.74 -14.41
CA ILE A 143 -13.05 10.22 -14.46
C ILE A 143 -13.47 10.54 -15.89
N ALA A 144 -12.66 11.27 -16.65
CA ALA A 144 -12.94 11.62 -18.03
C ALA A 144 -13.06 10.42 -18.97
N SER A 145 -12.43 9.29 -18.62
CA SER A 145 -12.52 8.02 -19.36
C SER A 145 -13.63 7.08 -18.86
N GLY A 146 -14.51 7.55 -17.98
CA GLY A 146 -15.63 6.77 -17.46
C GLY A 146 -15.28 5.84 -16.30
N HIS A 147 -14.09 5.98 -15.71
CA HIS A 147 -13.66 5.25 -14.51
C HIS A 147 -13.90 6.07 -13.25
N THR A 148 -13.65 5.47 -12.10
CA THR A 148 -13.77 6.12 -10.80
C THR A 148 -12.40 6.50 -10.24
N ALA A 149 -12.32 7.67 -9.62
CA ALA A 149 -11.14 8.10 -8.88
C ALA A 149 -11.54 8.68 -7.52
N ALA A 150 -10.70 8.52 -6.51
CA ALA A 150 -10.82 9.20 -5.23
C ALA A 150 -9.46 9.31 -4.53
N LEU A 151 -9.30 10.40 -3.80
CA LEU A 151 -8.24 10.55 -2.82
C LEU A 151 -8.88 10.56 -1.43
N TYR A 152 -8.21 9.97 -0.45
CA TYR A 152 -8.65 9.91 0.94
C TYR A 152 -7.56 10.47 1.84
N ALA A 153 -7.78 11.67 2.40
CA ALA A 153 -6.79 12.32 3.26
C ALA A 153 -7.24 12.37 4.72
N GLU A 154 -6.36 11.93 5.63
CA GLU A 154 -6.58 12.07 7.07
C GLU A 154 -6.35 13.52 7.50
N GLY A 155 -7.04 13.94 8.56
CA GLY A 155 -6.94 15.30 9.06
C GLY A 155 -7.48 16.39 8.13
N MET A 156 -7.85 16.07 6.90
CA MET A 156 -8.33 17.05 5.92
C MET A 156 -9.60 17.76 6.42
N PRO A 157 -9.58 19.12 6.57
CA PRO A 157 -10.67 19.84 7.21
C PRO A 157 -11.95 19.91 6.36
N ARG A 158 -11.82 19.82 5.06
CA ARG A 158 -12.91 19.81 4.07
C ARG A 158 -12.44 19.14 2.80
N ARG A 159 -13.35 18.74 1.95
CA ARG A 159 -13.02 18.18 0.64
C ARG A 159 -12.18 19.15 -0.18
N CYS A 160 -11.19 18.63 -0.90
CA CYS A 160 -10.29 19.41 -1.73
C CYS A 160 -9.72 20.64 -1.00
N ALA A 161 -9.28 20.45 0.25
CA ALA A 161 -8.68 21.53 1.04
C ALA A 161 -7.38 22.02 0.37
N VAL A 162 -7.25 23.33 0.25
CA VAL A 162 -6.09 23.99 -0.39
C VAL A 162 -5.12 24.59 0.63
N ASP A 163 -5.42 24.44 1.91
CA ASP A 163 -4.65 24.94 3.03
C ASP A 163 -4.41 23.82 4.03
N ASN A 164 -3.34 23.90 4.81
CA ASN A 164 -3.11 23.04 5.97
C ASN A 164 -4.25 23.14 6.98
N GLY A 165 -4.41 22.15 7.83
CA GLY A 165 -5.46 22.18 8.83
C GLY A 165 -5.66 20.87 9.57
N GLY A 166 -6.85 20.70 10.16
CA GLY A 166 -7.18 19.45 10.86
C GLY A 166 -6.38 19.26 12.16
N GLY A 167 -6.13 20.32 12.92
CA GLY A 167 -5.32 20.27 14.12
C GLY A 167 -3.83 20.03 13.85
N ASP A 168 -3.34 20.65 12.78
CA ASP A 168 -1.96 20.53 12.28
C ASP A 168 -1.55 19.10 11.83
N ARG A 169 -2.54 18.29 11.50
CA ARG A 169 -2.33 16.89 11.05
C ARG A 169 -2.43 16.73 9.53
N TYR A 170 -3.07 17.64 8.83
CA TYR A 170 -3.19 17.63 7.39
C TYR A 170 -2.22 18.62 6.77
N ALA A 171 -1.31 18.14 5.93
CA ALA A 171 -0.44 18.94 5.09
C ALA A 171 -0.95 18.95 3.66
N VAL A 172 -1.27 20.14 3.12
CA VAL A 172 -1.78 20.26 1.74
C VAL A 172 -0.74 19.83 0.71
N LYS A 173 0.57 19.94 1.01
CA LYS A 173 1.67 19.48 0.16
C LYS A 173 1.61 17.98 -0.15
N HIS A 174 0.99 17.19 0.74
CA HIS A 174 0.79 15.75 0.54
C HIS A 174 -0.49 15.42 -0.27
N ASN A 175 -1.35 16.42 -0.51
CA ASN A 175 -2.57 16.22 -1.30
C ASN A 175 -2.40 16.79 -2.72
N PRO A 176 -1.90 15.98 -3.67
CA PRO A 176 -1.58 16.50 -5.00
C PRO A 176 -2.78 16.98 -5.80
N TRP A 177 -3.98 16.40 -5.57
CA TRP A 177 -5.15 16.80 -6.37
C TRP A 177 -5.55 18.26 -6.14
N ALA A 178 -5.27 18.80 -4.95
CA ALA A 178 -5.52 20.19 -4.61
C ALA A 178 -4.77 21.20 -5.52
N TYR A 179 -3.69 20.77 -6.16
CA TYR A 179 -2.87 21.60 -7.05
C TYR A 179 -3.39 21.66 -8.49
N PHE A 180 -4.20 20.70 -8.95
CA PHE A 180 -4.75 20.64 -10.31
C PHE A 180 -5.99 21.52 -10.41
N VAL A 181 -5.80 22.82 -10.66
CA VAL A 181 -6.83 23.85 -10.53
C VAL A 181 -7.96 23.70 -11.55
N ASP A 182 -7.70 23.14 -12.72
CA ASP A 182 -8.72 22.91 -13.76
C ASP A 182 -9.65 21.72 -13.42
N GLU A 183 -9.27 20.91 -12.42
CA GLU A 183 -10.04 19.77 -11.94
C GLU A 183 -10.79 20.05 -10.62
N ARG A 184 -10.87 21.29 -10.17
CA ARG A 184 -11.44 21.68 -8.87
C ARG A 184 -12.80 21.04 -8.60
N ASN A 185 -13.69 21.06 -9.58
CA ASN A 185 -15.01 20.46 -9.44
C ASN A 185 -14.98 18.94 -9.22
N ALA A 186 -13.99 18.23 -9.75
CA ALA A 186 -13.81 16.79 -9.53
C ALA A 186 -13.17 16.55 -8.16
N CYS A 187 -12.17 17.34 -7.81
CA CYS A 187 -11.53 17.34 -6.51
C CYS A 187 -12.56 17.52 -5.37
N ASP A 188 -13.42 18.53 -5.44
CA ASP A 188 -14.48 18.79 -4.44
C ASP A 188 -15.43 17.60 -4.24
N ARG A 189 -15.63 16.77 -5.26
CA ARG A 189 -16.50 15.60 -5.16
C ARG A 189 -15.80 14.35 -4.68
N HIS A 190 -14.52 14.16 -5.01
CA HIS A 190 -13.85 12.88 -4.91
C HIS A 190 -12.54 12.90 -4.08
N ASP A 191 -12.10 14.06 -3.64
CA ASP A 191 -11.05 14.20 -2.63
C ASP A 191 -11.72 14.28 -1.26
N LEU A 192 -11.61 13.20 -0.49
CA LEU A 192 -12.50 12.85 0.61
C LEU A 192 -11.73 12.76 1.94
N PRO A 193 -12.36 13.16 3.05
CA PRO A 193 -11.82 12.79 4.37
C PRO A 193 -11.66 11.26 4.50
N ALA A 194 -10.53 10.79 5.06
CA ALA A 194 -10.19 9.36 5.14
C ALA A 194 -11.21 8.51 5.91
N ALA A 195 -12.08 9.11 6.73
CA ALA A 195 -13.19 8.42 7.39
C ALA A 195 -14.11 7.67 6.39
N GLN A 196 -14.16 8.11 5.13
CA GLN A 196 -14.97 7.46 4.08
C GLN A 196 -14.31 6.21 3.48
N LEU A 197 -12.98 6.07 3.60
CA LEU A 197 -12.21 4.93 3.07
C LEU A 197 -12.73 3.59 3.60
N GLY A 198 -12.96 3.51 4.92
CA GLY A 198 -13.46 2.29 5.54
C GLY A 198 -14.80 1.81 4.99
N THR A 199 -15.67 2.73 4.61
CA THR A 199 -16.95 2.41 3.96
C THR A 199 -16.74 1.91 2.53
N ALA A 200 -15.88 2.56 1.74
CA ALA A 200 -15.54 2.13 0.38
C ALA A 200 -14.95 0.72 0.36
N ILE A 201 -14.05 0.41 1.32
CA ILE A 201 -13.47 -0.94 1.48
C ILE A 201 -14.55 -1.98 1.78
N ARG A 202 -15.40 -1.72 2.78
CA ARG A 202 -16.45 -2.69 3.19
C ARG A 202 -17.47 -2.95 2.09
N SER A 203 -17.87 -1.92 1.38
CA SER A 203 -18.89 -2.01 0.33
C SER A 203 -18.35 -2.55 -1.02
N GLY A 204 -17.02 -2.72 -1.16
CA GLY A 204 -16.40 -3.12 -2.42
C GLY A 204 -16.43 -2.04 -3.50
N HIS A 205 -16.46 -0.78 -3.09
CA HIS A 205 -16.53 0.39 -3.97
C HIS A 205 -15.27 1.25 -3.89
N LEU A 206 -14.10 0.64 -3.69
CA LEU A 206 -12.84 1.37 -3.92
C LEU A 206 -12.78 1.84 -5.37
N PRO A 207 -12.21 3.04 -5.64
CA PRO A 207 -12.10 3.57 -7.00
C PRO A 207 -11.13 2.75 -7.87
N ASN A 208 -11.19 2.95 -9.18
CA ASN A 208 -10.20 2.39 -10.09
C ASN A 208 -8.82 3.01 -9.83
N VAL A 209 -8.78 4.33 -9.61
CA VAL A 209 -7.58 5.07 -9.20
C VAL A 209 -7.83 5.66 -7.82
N GLY A 210 -7.16 5.11 -6.81
CA GLY A 210 -7.27 5.54 -5.42
C GLY A 210 -5.92 5.95 -4.83
N MET A 211 -5.94 6.99 -3.98
CA MET A 211 -4.79 7.38 -3.18
C MET A 211 -5.23 7.63 -1.74
N VAL A 212 -4.39 7.24 -0.80
CA VAL A 212 -4.59 7.49 0.64
C VAL A 212 -3.41 8.31 1.12
N ILE A 213 -3.72 9.41 1.76
CA ILE A 213 -2.76 10.29 2.43
C ILE A 213 -3.03 10.15 3.92
N PRO A 214 -2.16 9.47 4.67
CA PRO A 214 -2.24 9.45 6.13
C PRO A 214 -2.01 10.85 6.70
N ASP A 215 -2.30 11.07 7.97
CA ASP A 215 -1.94 12.34 8.62
C ASP A 215 -0.43 12.36 8.97
N LEU A 216 0.11 13.52 9.28
CA LEU A 216 1.56 13.74 9.54
C LEU A 216 2.17 12.84 10.62
N CYS A 217 1.37 12.16 11.44
CA CYS A 217 1.89 11.16 12.36
C CYS A 217 1.81 9.75 11.76
N ASN A 218 0.72 9.46 11.05
CA ASN A 218 0.47 8.15 10.50
C ASN A 218 1.29 7.88 9.22
N ASP A 219 1.82 8.92 8.57
CA ASP A 219 2.74 8.82 7.43
C ASP A 219 4.23 8.80 7.83
N ALA A 220 4.54 8.89 9.13
CA ALA A 220 5.87 8.99 9.71
C ALA A 220 6.61 10.31 9.47
N HIS A 221 5.93 11.40 9.06
CA HIS A 221 6.55 12.72 8.93
C HIS A 221 6.91 13.31 10.31
N ASP A 222 5.97 13.31 11.26
CA ASP A 222 6.11 13.90 12.59
C ASP A 222 6.23 12.86 13.72
N CYS A 223 6.04 11.57 13.43
CA CYS A 223 6.05 10.48 14.40
C CYS A 223 6.96 9.35 13.94
N ASP A 224 7.16 8.35 14.81
CA ASP A 224 8.04 7.22 14.51
C ASP A 224 7.46 6.29 13.42
N LEU A 225 8.33 5.62 12.67
CA LEU A 225 7.96 4.56 11.70
C LEU A 225 7.10 3.45 12.32
N SER A 226 7.20 3.21 13.62
CA SER A 226 6.35 2.25 14.33
C SER A 226 4.88 2.66 14.37
N ASP A 227 4.58 3.96 14.39
CA ASP A 227 3.21 4.49 14.32
C ASP A 227 2.63 4.27 12.92
N ALA A 228 3.39 4.60 11.88
CA ALA A 228 3.02 4.33 10.49
C ALA A 228 2.81 2.82 10.22
N ASP A 229 3.70 1.94 10.74
CA ASP A 229 3.56 0.48 10.63
C ASP A 229 2.27 -0.03 11.31
N ALA A 230 1.93 0.51 12.48
CA ALA A 230 0.71 0.16 13.20
C ALA A 230 -0.54 0.66 12.45
N TRP A 231 -0.52 1.89 11.93
CA TRP A 231 -1.59 2.46 11.13
C TRP A 231 -1.82 1.66 9.83
N PHE A 232 -0.74 1.37 9.09
CA PHE A 232 -0.83 0.58 7.87
C PHE A 232 -1.35 -0.84 8.13
N ARG A 233 -0.97 -1.46 9.26
CA ARG A 233 -1.52 -2.75 9.69
C ARG A 233 -3.04 -2.69 9.84
N GLU A 234 -3.58 -1.65 10.48
CA GLU A 234 -5.02 -1.49 10.65
C GLU A 234 -5.74 -1.24 9.32
N LEU A 235 -5.13 -0.48 8.41
CA LEU A 235 -5.65 -0.31 7.06
C LEU A 235 -5.71 -1.65 6.33
N MET A 236 -4.61 -2.40 6.31
CA MET A 236 -4.54 -3.67 5.59
C MET A 236 -5.44 -4.75 6.19
N ARG A 237 -5.66 -4.75 7.51
CA ARG A 237 -6.66 -5.62 8.15
C ARG A 237 -8.06 -5.41 7.57
N LYS A 238 -8.44 -4.16 7.30
CA LYS A 238 -9.71 -3.81 6.65
C LYS A 238 -9.72 -4.21 5.17
N VAL A 239 -8.64 -3.87 4.44
CA VAL A 239 -8.50 -4.15 3.00
C VAL A 239 -8.58 -5.65 2.73
N PHE A 240 -7.89 -6.50 3.47
CA PHE A 240 -7.88 -7.97 3.27
C PHE A 240 -9.26 -8.61 3.48
N THR A 241 -10.14 -7.97 4.23
CA THR A 241 -11.53 -8.42 4.42
C THR A 241 -12.50 -7.86 3.36
N GLY A 242 -12.08 -6.85 2.61
CA GLY A 242 -12.87 -6.17 1.58
C GLY A 242 -13.13 -7.00 0.33
N GLN A 243 -14.25 -6.73 -0.34
CA GLN A 243 -14.65 -7.47 -1.55
C GLN A 243 -13.69 -7.24 -2.73
N ASP A 244 -13.16 -6.03 -2.88
CA ASP A 244 -12.23 -5.70 -3.98
C ASP A 244 -10.93 -6.50 -3.87
N TRP A 245 -10.42 -6.71 -2.64
CA TRP A 245 -9.29 -7.59 -2.40
C TRP A 245 -9.65 -9.07 -2.65
N LYS A 246 -10.75 -9.54 -2.07
CA LYS A 246 -11.17 -10.95 -2.19
C LYS A 246 -11.40 -11.36 -3.64
N SER A 247 -11.94 -10.46 -4.45
CA SER A 247 -12.17 -10.70 -5.88
C SER A 247 -10.88 -10.73 -6.71
N GLY A 248 -9.74 -10.28 -6.18
CA GLY A 248 -8.49 -10.15 -6.91
C GLY A 248 -8.45 -8.97 -7.88
N ARG A 249 -9.35 -8.00 -7.76
CA ARG A 249 -9.38 -6.80 -8.61
C ARG A 249 -8.51 -5.66 -8.08
N LEU A 250 -8.13 -5.69 -6.80
CA LEU A 250 -7.41 -4.61 -6.13
C LEU A 250 -5.93 -4.94 -6.02
N ALA A 251 -5.08 -4.04 -6.50
CA ALA A 251 -3.68 -3.94 -6.09
C ALA A 251 -3.53 -2.78 -5.11
N VAL A 252 -2.77 -2.99 -4.03
CA VAL A 252 -2.36 -1.93 -3.10
C VAL A 252 -0.89 -1.66 -3.33
N VAL A 253 -0.54 -0.39 -3.47
CA VAL A 253 0.86 0.07 -3.55
C VAL A 253 1.12 0.92 -2.31
N LEU A 254 2.18 0.63 -1.58
CA LEU A 254 2.74 1.54 -0.59
C LEU A 254 4.09 2.01 -1.10
N THR A 255 4.37 3.29 -0.97
CA THR A 255 5.66 3.92 -1.28
C THR A 255 5.92 5.05 -0.29
N ALA A 256 7.18 5.44 -0.07
CA ALA A 256 7.47 6.76 0.49
C ALA A 256 7.61 7.77 -0.65
N ASP A 257 7.38 9.03 -0.34
CA ASP A 257 7.53 10.13 -1.29
C ASP A 257 8.99 10.42 -1.62
N GLU A 258 9.86 10.42 -0.60
CA GLU A 258 11.30 10.65 -0.67
C GLU A 258 12.02 10.01 0.52
N ASP A 259 13.36 9.98 0.52
CA ASP A 259 14.16 9.60 1.69
C ASP A 259 14.44 10.81 2.62
N GLU A 260 15.08 10.54 3.76
CA GLU A 260 15.40 11.57 4.76
C GLU A 260 16.75 12.29 4.48
N HIS A 261 17.16 12.45 3.21
CA HIS A 261 18.45 13.05 2.82
C HIS A 261 19.68 12.30 3.36
N ASP A 262 19.56 11.00 3.59
CA ASP A 262 20.61 10.17 4.19
C ASP A 262 21.72 9.73 3.20
N ASN A 263 21.77 10.33 2.01
CA ASN A 263 22.69 10.02 0.90
C ASN A 263 22.53 8.61 0.29
N GLN A 264 21.39 7.96 0.48
CA GLN A 264 21.08 6.66 -0.16
C GLN A 264 20.48 6.80 -1.58
N GLY A 265 20.66 7.97 -2.19
CA GLY A 265 20.23 8.21 -3.58
C GLY A 265 18.72 8.30 -3.75
N ASN A 266 18.01 8.72 -2.71
CA ASN A 266 16.55 8.87 -2.69
C ASN A 266 15.82 7.56 -3.01
N THR A 267 16.38 6.43 -2.55
CA THR A 267 15.80 5.08 -2.73
C THR A 267 14.81 4.79 -1.62
N VAL A 268 13.55 4.60 -1.98
CA VAL A 268 12.44 4.42 -1.03
C VAL A 268 11.81 3.03 -1.12
N LEU A 269 11.20 2.58 -0.01
CA LEU A 269 10.42 1.34 -0.04
C LEU A 269 9.22 1.53 -0.94
N THR A 270 9.12 0.70 -1.99
CA THR A 270 7.90 0.60 -2.79
C THR A 270 7.50 -0.86 -2.92
N MET A 271 6.32 -1.18 -2.44
CA MET A 271 5.78 -2.53 -2.50
C MET A 271 4.43 -2.59 -3.21
N VAL A 272 4.15 -3.76 -3.79
CA VAL A 272 2.87 -4.06 -4.45
C VAL A 272 2.26 -5.29 -3.83
N LEU A 273 1.08 -5.12 -3.27
CA LEU A 273 0.28 -6.20 -2.72
C LEU A 273 -0.85 -6.53 -3.68
N HIS A 274 -0.82 -7.72 -4.21
CA HIS A 274 -1.90 -8.28 -5.02
C HIS A 274 -1.93 -9.80 -4.85
N ARG A 275 -3.09 -10.42 -5.02
CA ARG A 275 -3.25 -11.88 -4.80
C ARG A 275 -2.44 -12.75 -5.76
N SER A 276 -1.98 -12.20 -6.88
CA SER A 276 -1.07 -12.89 -7.82
C SER A 276 0.40 -12.80 -7.43
N GLN A 277 0.76 -11.96 -6.46
CA GLN A 277 2.15 -11.78 -6.05
C GLN A 277 2.55 -12.84 -5.02
N GLN A 278 3.77 -13.37 -5.15
CA GLN A 278 4.35 -14.34 -4.22
C GLN A 278 5.85 -14.08 -4.11
N ALA A 279 6.24 -13.38 -3.04
CA ALA A 279 7.63 -13.07 -2.71
C ALA A 279 8.43 -12.49 -3.89
N ARG A 280 7.81 -11.59 -4.65
CA ARG A 280 8.43 -11.02 -5.85
C ARG A 280 9.38 -9.89 -5.48
N VAL A 281 10.65 -10.03 -5.84
CA VAL A 281 11.64 -8.95 -5.76
C VAL A 281 11.83 -8.39 -7.17
N VAL A 282 11.70 -7.07 -7.29
CA VAL A 282 11.81 -6.34 -8.56
C VAL A 282 13.06 -5.47 -8.50
N ASP A 283 14.00 -5.70 -9.42
CA ASP A 283 15.24 -4.96 -9.56
C ASP A 283 15.22 -3.95 -10.72
N THR A 284 14.12 -3.90 -11.46
CA THR A 284 13.91 -2.90 -12.51
C THR A 284 13.94 -1.51 -11.89
N PRO A 285 14.75 -0.56 -12.41
CA PRO A 285 14.72 0.82 -11.96
C PRO A 285 13.33 1.44 -12.17
N LEU A 286 12.66 1.78 -11.09
CA LEU A 286 11.33 2.39 -11.09
C LEU A 286 11.38 3.73 -10.38
N THR A 287 10.39 4.59 -10.66
CA THR A 287 10.24 5.90 -10.04
C THR A 287 8.76 6.22 -9.83
N HIS A 288 8.45 7.38 -9.23
CA HIS A 288 7.08 7.89 -9.14
C HIS A 288 6.42 8.06 -10.51
N TYR A 289 7.18 8.28 -11.57
CA TYR A 289 6.63 8.27 -12.94
C TYR A 289 6.15 6.87 -13.35
N SER A 290 6.85 5.81 -12.90
CA SER A 290 6.40 4.42 -13.13
C SER A 290 5.08 4.13 -12.40
N LEU A 291 4.91 4.67 -11.19
CA LEU A 291 3.66 4.58 -10.43
C LEU A 291 2.52 5.36 -11.10
N SER A 292 2.78 6.59 -11.55
CA SER A 292 1.83 7.37 -12.38
C SER A 292 1.39 6.60 -13.63
N GLY A 293 2.35 5.90 -14.27
CA GLY A 293 2.10 5.01 -15.40
C GLY A 293 1.17 3.83 -15.04
N LEU A 294 1.34 3.22 -13.86
CA LEU A 294 0.45 2.17 -13.36
C LEU A 294 -0.98 2.68 -13.15
N LEU A 295 -1.13 3.89 -12.57
CA LEU A 295 -2.44 4.51 -12.35
C LEU A 295 -3.16 4.84 -13.66
N SER A 296 -2.42 5.18 -14.70
CA SER A 296 -2.98 5.33 -16.05
C SER A 296 -3.35 3.97 -16.66
N ALA A 297 -2.48 2.98 -16.53
CA ALA A 297 -2.67 1.67 -17.16
C ALA A 297 -3.86 0.90 -16.60
N VAL A 298 -4.19 1.05 -15.31
CA VAL A 298 -5.35 0.37 -14.70
C VAL A 298 -6.69 0.83 -15.27
N THR A 299 -6.73 2.01 -15.89
CA THR A 299 -7.91 2.59 -16.56
C THR A 299 -7.80 2.56 -18.09
N GLY A 300 -6.76 1.92 -18.66
CA GLY A 300 -6.52 1.93 -20.10
C GLY A 300 -6.22 3.32 -20.67
N THR A 301 -5.92 4.31 -19.83
CA THR A 301 -5.61 5.66 -20.30
C THR A 301 -4.12 5.80 -20.63
N ARG A 302 -3.82 6.68 -21.60
CA ARG A 302 -2.43 6.96 -21.95
C ARG A 302 -1.72 7.64 -20.78
N PRO A 303 -0.50 7.18 -20.39
CA PRO A 303 0.28 7.81 -19.34
C PRO A 303 0.53 9.30 -19.57
N LEU A 304 0.64 10.07 -18.49
CA LEU A 304 0.86 11.51 -18.48
C LEU A 304 2.37 11.83 -18.44
N GLY A 305 2.75 13.00 -18.92
CA GLY A 305 4.10 13.56 -18.77
C GLY A 305 5.22 12.56 -19.00
N GLU A 306 6.17 12.50 -18.07
CA GLU A 306 7.34 11.60 -18.06
C GLU A 306 6.94 10.12 -17.83
N ALA A 307 5.75 9.86 -17.29
CA ALA A 307 5.26 8.50 -17.13
C ALA A 307 5.09 7.75 -18.46
N ARG A 308 5.10 8.46 -19.61
CA ARG A 308 5.05 7.86 -20.97
C ARG A 308 6.28 7.07 -21.31
N THR A 309 7.42 7.44 -20.78
CA THR A 309 8.73 6.84 -21.06
C THR A 309 9.30 6.09 -19.87
N ALA A 310 8.66 6.20 -18.69
CA ALA A 310 9.06 5.49 -17.48
C ALA A 310 8.87 3.97 -17.63
N PRO A 311 9.72 3.15 -17.02
CA PRO A 311 9.55 1.70 -16.98
C PRO A 311 8.19 1.31 -16.40
N SER A 312 7.54 0.32 -17.02
CA SER A 312 6.21 -0.12 -16.61
C SER A 312 6.24 -0.87 -15.26
N MET A 313 5.69 -0.26 -14.23
CA MET A 313 5.54 -0.89 -12.91
C MET A 313 4.62 -2.13 -12.99
N ALA A 314 3.56 -2.08 -13.80
CA ALA A 314 2.69 -3.24 -14.01
C ALA A 314 3.45 -4.44 -14.59
N ALA A 315 4.30 -4.22 -15.59
CA ALA A 315 5.12 -5.26 -16.20
C ALA A 315 6.19 -5.78 -15.23
N ALA A 316 6.89 -4.89 -14.53
CA ALA A 316 7.93 -5.24 -13.56
C ALA A 316 7.38 -6.14 -12.45
N PHE A 317 6.22 -5.82 -11.90
CA PHE A 317 5.53 -6.64 -10.91
C PHE A 317 4.70 -7.78 -11.52
N GLY A 318 4.54 -7.87 -12.85
CA GLY A 318 3.71 -8.91 -13.49
C GLY A 318 2.25 -8.84 -13.05
N LEU A 319 1.70 -7.64 -12.88
CA LEU A 319 0.30 -7.45 -12.53
C LEU A 319 -0.60 -7.82 -13.69
N PRO A 320 -1.64 -8.64 -13.48
CA PRO A 320 -2.58 -9.01 -14.52
C PRO A 320 -3.58 -7.88 -14.78
N LEU A 321 -3.16 -6.83 -15.49
CA LEU A 321 -4.10 -5.79 -15.94
C LEU A 321 -5.06 -6.34 -16.99
N ALA A 322 -6.24 -5.74 -17.12
CA ALA A 322 -7.12 -6.01 -18.26
C ALA A 322 -6.36 -5.66 -19.55
N ARG A 323 -6.41 -6.56 -20.54
CA ARG A 323 -5.90 -6.24 -21.89
C ARG A 323 -6.98 -5.43 -22.58
N GLU A 324 -6.59 -4.31 -23.17
CA GLU A 324 -7.43 -3.58 -24.11
C GLU A 324 -7.82 -4.47 -25.28
#